data_6e125873905626bd72b31f9d4e37f940
#
_entry.id   6e125873905626bd72b31f9d4e37f940
#
_cell.length_a   1.000
_cell.length_b   1.000
_cell.length_c   1.000
_cell.angle_alpha   90.00
_cell.angle_beta   90.00
_cell.angle_gamma   90.00
#
_symmetry.space_group_name_H-M   'P 1'
#
loop_
_entity.id
_entity.type
_entity.pdbx_description
1 polymer ?
#
loop_
_entity_poly.entity_id
_entity_poly.type
_entity_poly.pdbx_seq_one_letter_code
_entity_poly.pdbx_strand_id
1 'polypeptide(L)'
;MLLTGVLLAVLICLIFAYLWNIKSKYEYFKRRNLPGPPPTFLFGHYLTLWFTRSYSRELEKWTKQYGSIYGLFEGTRPMYVVSDVDFLQEIFIKQFGSFHSRRVPFIMKTIAGQKAHLLAAQGDTWRRQRHVINPTFSTGKLKQMSPLVNQCIQSLMNKLAEKNEEFNIYDIYKRLTMDAICMYIE
;
A
#
# COMPACT_ATOMS: atom_id res chain seq x y z
N MET A 1 37.95 22.36 27.67
CA MET A 1 37.10 21.84 28.77
C MET A 1 35.72 22.51 28.80
N LEU A 2 35.63 23.86 28.93
CA LEU A 2 34.34 24.57 28.94
C LEU A 2 33.51 24.37 27.65
N LEU A 3 34.12 24.48 26.47
CA LEU A 3 33.46 24.32 25.17
C LEU A 3 32.86 22.91 25.00
N THR A 4 33.62 21.88 25.40
CA THR A 4 33.16 20.48 25.33
C THR A 4 32.00 20.23 26.27
N GLY A 5 31.98 20.80 27.45
CA GLY A 5 30.88 20.75 28.40
C GLY A 5 29.59 21.40 27.87
N VAL A 6 29.71 22.58 27.24
CA VAL A 6 28.58 23.27 26.63
C VAL A 6 28.01 22.48 25.46
N LEU A 7 28.85 21.93 24.57
CA LEU A 7 28.40 21.10 23.45
C LEU A 7 27.67 19.85 23.92
N LEU A 8 28.15 19.22 24.97
CA LEU A 8 27.50 18.03 25.56
C LEU A 8 26.16 18.36 26.17
N ALA A 9 26.05 19.48 26.88
CA ALA A 9 24.76 19.95 27.44
C ALA A 9 23.75 20.26 26.34
N VAL A 10 24.18 20.93 25.25
CA VAL A 10 23.30 21.21 24.10
C VAL A 10 22.84 19.92 23.45
N LEU A 11 23.73 18.94 23.26
CA LEU A 11 23.36 17.63 22.69
C LEU A 11 22.30 16.92 23.55
N ILE A 12 22.47 16.90 24.86
CA ILE A 12 21.52 16.28 25.79
C ILE A 12 20.16 16.98 25.71
N CYS A 13 20.13 18.33 25.68
CA CYS A 13 18.90 19.10 25.52
C CYS A 13 18.18 18.78 24.20
N LEU A 14 18.92 18.65 23.09
CA LEU A 14 18.37 18.28 21.78
C LEU A 14 17.77 16.87 21.80
N ILE A 15 18.47 15.91 22.40
CA ILE A 15 17.95 14.54 22.55
C ILE A 15 16.67 14.54 23.39
N PHE A 16 16.67 15.25 24.53
CA PHE A 16 15.49 15.34 25.38
C PHE A 16 14.29 15.98 24.65
N ALA A 17 14.52 17.08 23.94
CA ALA A 17 13.50 17.74 23.13
C ALA A 17 12.96 16.82 22.02
N TYR A 18 13.83 16.04 21.38
CA TYR A 18 13.46 15.06 20.36
C TYR A 18 12.58 13.93 20.96
N LEU A 19 12.99 13.37 22.09
CA LEU A 19 12.23 12.31 22.77
C LEU A 19 10.87 12.82 23.26
N TRP A 20 10.82 14.04 23.78
CA TRP A 20 9.57 14.71 24.17
C TRP A 20 8.62 14.90 22.96
N ASN A 21 9.17 15.34 21.84
CA ASN A 21 8.41 15.49 20.59
C ASN A 21 7.80 14.16 20.15
N ILE A 22 8.55 13.05 20.20
CA ILE A 22 8.04 11.72 19.87
C ILE A 22 6.92 11.31 20.81
N LYS A 23 7.09 11.48 22.12
CA LYS A 23 6.06 11.17 23.10
C LYS A 23 4.78 11.97 22.85
N SER A 24 4.90 13.25 22.57
CA SER A 24 3.76 14.12 22.24
C SER A 24 3.01 13.67 20.98
N LYS A 25 3.73 13.14 19.96
CA LYS A 25 3.09 12.59 18.76
C LYS A 25 2.25 11.35 19.05
N TYR A 26 2.66 10.49 19.98
CA TYR A 26 1.89 9.31 20.36
C TYR A 26 0.62 9.62 21.16
N GLU A 27 0.47 10.83 21.68
CA GLU A 27 -0.77 11.28 22.29
C GLU A 27 -1.85 11.68 21.27
N TYR A 28 -1.54 11.70 19.98
CA TYR A 28 -2.42 12.16 18.90
C TYR A 28 -3.82 11.53 18.96
N PHE A 29 -3.90 10.21 19.09
CA PHE A 29 -5.18 9.49 19.15
C PHE A 29 -5.86 9.60 20.51
N LYS A 30 -5.09 9.63 21.60
CA LYS A 30 -5.63 9.86 22.94
C LYS A 30 -6.36 11.20 23.04
N ARG A 31 -5.79 12.27 22.49
CA ARG A 31 -6.41 13.61 22.44
C ARG A 31 -7.70 13.65 21.61
N ARG A 32 -7.93 12.67 20.75
CA ARG A 32 -9.13 12.53 19.91
C ARG A 32 -10.10 11.45 20.37
N ASN A 33 -9.86 10.87 21.55
CA ASN A 33 -10.64 9.77 22.11
C ASN A 33 -10.79 8.58 21.12
N LEU A 34 -9.76 8.34 20.30
CA LEU A 34 -9.76 7.24 19.35
C LEU A 34 -9.00 6.06 19.96
N PRO A 35 -9.61 4.85 20.01
CA PRO A 35 -8.95 3.67 20.53
C PRO A 35 -7.84 3.20 19.57
N GLY A 36 -6.94 2.37 20.09
CA GLY A 36 -5.89 1.72 19.30
C GLY A 36 -4.89 1.00 20.17
N PRO A 37 -4.10 0.09 19.59
CA PRO A 37 -3.06 -0.61 20.32
C PRO A 37 -1.97 0.37 20.78
N PRO A 38 -1.28 0.08 21.89
CA PRO A 38 -0.19 0.92 22.38
C PRO A 38 1.01 0.86 21.42
N PRO A 39 1.54 2.01 20.97
CA PRO A 39 2.69 2.05 20.09
C PRO A 39 3.99 1.71 20.82
N THR A 40 4.89 1.01 20.17
CA THR A 40 6.27 0.85 20.60
C THR A 40 7.03 2.17 20.40
N PHE A 41 7.81 2.57 21.40
CA PHE A 41 8.57 3.81 21.33
C PHE A 41 9.50 3.82 20.09
N LEU A 42 9.59 4.93 19.38
CA LEU A 42 10.29 5.17 18.11
C LEU A 42 9.67 4.47 16.89
N PHE A 43 9.26 3.21 17.00
CA PHE A 43 8.86 2.37 15.87
C PHE A 43 7.34 2.33 15.63
N GLY A 44 6.55 2.85 16.58
CA GLY A 44 5.10 2.72 16.49
C GLY A 44 4.67 1.25 16.47
N HIS A 45 3.90 0.84 15.45
CA HIS A 45 3.47 -0.56 15.28
C HIS A 45 4.30 -1.29 14.20
N TYR A 46 5.36 -0.65 13.69
CA TYR A 46 6.19 -1.25 12.64
C TYR A 46 6.76 -2.61 13.03
N LEU A 47 7.32 -2.72 14.24
CA LEU A 47 7.91 -3.97 14.71
C LEU A 47 6.85 -5.06 14.87
N THR A 48 5.72 -4.75 15.47
CA THR A 48 4.61 -5.71 15.65
C THR A 48 4.13 -6.24 14.30
N LEU A 49 3.91 -5.35 13.33
CA LEU A 49 3.44 -5.72 12.00
C LEU A 49 4.50 -6.45 11.17
N TRP A 50 5.77 -6.10 11.33
CA TRP A 50 6.88 -6.73 10.60
C TRP A 50 7.13 -8.18 11.04
N PHE A 51 7.08 -8.43 12.34
CA PHE A 51 7.30 -9.77 12.89
C PHE A 51 6.05 -10.65 12.89
N THR A 52 4.90 -10.10 12.54
CA THR A 52 3.66 -10.87 12.46
C THR A 52 3.62 -11.69 11.18
N ARG A 53 3.31 -12.98 11.28
CA ARG A 53 3.20 -13.91 10.15
C ARG A 53 2.16 -13.48 9.11
N SER A 54 1.12 -12.76 9.51
CA SER A 54 0.06 -12.27 8.61
C SER A 54 -0.43 -10.89 9.07
N TYR A 55 -0.07 -9.89 8.29
CA TYR A 55 -0.50 -8.50 8.48
C TYR A 55 -2.03 -8.35 8.58
N SER A 56 -2.75 -9.00 7.67
CA SER A 56 -4.22 -8.92 7.60
C SER A 56 -4.90 -9.50 8.83
N ARG A 57 -4.40 -10.63 9.35
CA ARG A 57 -4.95 -11.26 10.56
C ARG A 57 -4.73 -10.41 11.81
N GLU A 58 -3.61 -9.74 11.91
CA GLU A 58 -3.36 -8.85 13.05
C GLU A 58 -4.27 -7.62 13.00
N LEU A 59 -4.48 -7.04 11.82
CA LEU A 59 -5.46 -5.96 11.66
C LEU A 59 -6.88 -6.42 11.97
N GLU A 60 -7.28 -7.61 11.54
CA GLU A 60 -8.60 -8.19 11.88
C GLU A 60 -8.78 -8.36 13.39
N LYS A 61 -7.76 -8.87 14.07
CA LYS A 61 -7.76 -9.00 15.53
C LYS A 61 -7.93 -7.64 16.22
N TRP A 62 -7.21 -6.63 15.79
CA TRP A 62 -7.35 -5.27 16.32
C TRP A 62 -8.70 -4.64 15.98
N THR A 63 -9.25 -4.91 14.81
CA THR A 63 -10.62 -4.48 14.46
C THR A 63 -11.65 -5.07 15.40
N LYS A 64 -11.54 -6.35 15.76
CA LYS A 64 -12.41 -6.99 16.75
C LYS A 64 -12.24 -6.42 18.16
N GLN A 65 -11.03 -5.99 18.50
CA GLN A 65 -10.70 -5.48 19.84
C GLN A 65 -11.05 -3.99 20.02
N TYR A 66 -10.77 -3.15 19.03
CA TYR A 66 -10.86 -1.70 19.12
C TYR A 66 -12.04 -1.10 18.35
N GLY A 67 -12.74 -1.91 17.56
CA GLY A 67 -13.87 -1.46 16.74
C GLY A 67 -13.50 -1.20 15.28
N SER A 68 -14.51 -0.73 14.50
CA SER A 68 -14.38 -0.52 13.06
C SER A 68 -13.48 0.66 12.67
N ILE A 69 -13.18 1.57 13.61
CA ILE A 69 -12.30 2.73 13.39
C ILE A 69 -11.34 2.84 14.56
N TYR A 70 -10.05 2.74 14.31
CA TYR A 70 -9.01 2.87 15.33
C TYR A 70 -7.72 3.47 14.77
N GLY A 71 -6.82 3.88 15.68
CA GLY A 71 -5.58 4.54 15.35
C GLY A 71 -4.36 3.63 15.45
N LEU A 72 -3.48 3.70 14.46
CA LEU A 72 -2.15 3.10 14.46
C LEU A 72 -1.07 4.16 14.28
N PHE A 73 0.17 3.78 14.59
CA PHE A 73 1.34 4.61 14.29
C PHE A 73 2.31 3.84 13.40
N GLU A 74 2.64 4.41 12.27
CA GLU A 74 3.73 3.96 11.42
C GLU A 74 4.98 4.80 11.74
N GLY A 75 5.85 4.25 12.58
CA GLY A 75 6.85 5.05 13.27
C GLY A 75 6.16 6.09 14.16
N THR A 76 6.39 7.36 13.91
CA THR A 76 5.74 8.47 14.63
C THR A 76 4.54 9.08 13.90
N ARG A 77 4.14 8.53 12.75
CA ARG A 77 3.02 9.06 11.95
C ARG A 77 1.72 8.39 12.35
N PRO A 78 0.68 9.16 12.66
CA PRO A 78 -0.64 8.60 12.92
C PRO A 78 -1.27 8.09 11.61
N MET A 79 -1.94 6.96 11.69
CA MET A 79 -2.65 6.30 10.61
C MET A 79 -3.98 5.77 11.13
N TYR A 80 -5.07 6.02 10.40
CA TYR A 80 -6.39 5.48 10.73
C TYR A 80 -6.58 4.16 10.01
N VAL A 81 -7.08 3.17 10.73
CA VAL A 81 -7.61 1.93 10.16
C VAL A 81 -9.12 2.01 10.22
N VAL A 82 -9.75 1.83 9.08
CA VAL A 82 -11.19 1.96 8.94
C VAL A 82 -11.74 0.71 8.24
N SER A 83 -12.71 0.07 8.89
CA SER A 83 -13.46 -1.08 8.37
C SER A 83 -14.96 -0.77 8.24
N ASP A 84 -15.36 0.46 8.56
CA ASP A 84 -16.73 0.93 8.44
C ASP A 84 -17.04 1.29 7.00
N VAL A 85 -18.07 0.65 6.43
CA VAL A 85 -18.42 0.78 5.00
C VAL A 85 -18.95 2.16 4.67
N ASP A 86 -19.77 2.74 5.55
CA ASP A 86 -20.39 4.05 5.30
C ASP A 86 -19.31 5.15 5.34
N PHE A 87 -18.38 5.05 6.28
CA PHE A 87 -17.24 5.95 6.36
C PHE A 87 -16.31 5.82 5.14
N LEU A 88 -16.07 4.58 4.66
CA LEU A 88 -15.27 4.35 3.45
C LEU A 88 -15.95 4.91 2.20
N GLN A 89 -17.28 4.79 2.10
CA GLN A 89 -18.05 5.38 1.01
C GLN A 89 -17.93 6.92 1.01
N GLU A 90 -18.04 7.54 2.18
CA GLU A 90 -17.87 8.98 2.33
C GLU A 90 -16.49 9.43 1.83
N ILE A 91 -15.41 8.79 2.27
CA ILE A 91 -14.04 9.14 1.90
C ILE A 91 -13.73 8.85 0.43
N PHE A 92 -14.03 7.63 -0.05
CA PHE A 92 -13.54 7.17 -1.35
C PHE A 92 -14.47 7.51 -2.51
N ILE A 93 -15.73 7.87 -2.24
CA ILE A 93 -16.69 8.25 -3.29
C ILE A 93 -17.00 9.73 -3.19
N LYS A 94 -17.59 10.20 -2.09
CA LYS A 94 -18.05 11.59 -1.99
C LYS A 94 -16.90 12.59 -1.85
N GLN A 95 -15.88 12.26 -1.04
CA GLN A 95 -14.72 13.15 -0.82
C GLN A 95 -13.45 12.70 -1.57
N PHE A 96 -13.60 11.94 -2.65
CA PHE A 96 -12.50 11.42 -3.45
C PHE A 96 -11.49 12.50 -3.88
N GLY A 97 -11.96 13.72 -4.15
CA GLY A 97 -11.11 14.83 -4.52
C GLY A 97 -10.00 15.15 -3.51
N SER A 98 -10.27 14.94 -2.22
CA SER A 98 -9.31 15.15 -1.12
C SER A 98 -8.48 13.89 -0.81
N PHE A 99 -8.98 12.69 -1.14
CA PHE A 99 -8.36 11.40 -0.77
C PHE A 99 -7.86 10.57 -1.95
N HIS A 100 -7.70 11.16 -3.13
CA HIS A 100 -7.30 10.46 -4.35
C HIS A 100 -5.83 9.98 -4.36
N SER A 101 -4.97 10.53 -3.51
CA SER A 101 -3.53 10.18 -3.50
C SER A 101 -3.23 9.07 -2.52
N ARG A 102 -2.55 8.02 -2.99
CA ARG A 102 -2.02 6.95 -2.14
C ARG A 102 -0.65 7.34 -1.60
N ARG A 103 -0.38 6.93 -0.37
CA ARG A 103 0.95 7.05 0.19
C ARG A 103 1.89 6.05 -0.46
N VAL A 104 3.02 6.54 -0.93
CA VAL A 104 4.11 5.71 -1.45
C VAL A 104 5.21 5.65 -0.40
N PRO A 105 5.70 4.47 0.00
CA PRO A 105 6.85 4.34 0.89
C PRO A 105 8.06 5.12 0.36
N PHE A 106 8.86 5.69 1.26
CA PHE A 106 10.02 6.50 0.88
C PHE A 106 10.97 5.76 -0.06
N ILE A 107 11.24 4.49 0.20
CA ILE A 107 12.10 3.65 -0.63
C ILE A 107 11.57 3.55 -2.07
N MET A 108 10.28 3.30 -2.25
CA MET A 108 9.66 3.26 -3.58
C MET A 108 9.69 4.62 -4.29
N LYS A 109 9.53 5.70 -3.53
CA LYS A 109 9.63 7.06 -4.08
C LYS A 109 11.04 7.37 -4.58
N THR A 110 12.06 6.90 -3.87
CA THR A 110 13.47 7.08 -4.25
C THR A 110 13.84 6.24 -5.48
N ILE A 111 13.36 5.00 -5.55
CA ILE A 111 13.62 4.08 -6.67
C ILE A 111 12.85 4.51 -7.95
N ALA A 112 11.59 4.91 -7.80
CA ALA A 112 10.75 5.31 -8.93
C ALA A 112 11.19 6.63 -9.59
N GLY A 113 11.90 7.49 -8.86
CA GLY A 113 12.38 8.78 -9.36
C GLY A 113 11.24 9.62 -9.96
N GLN A 114 11.56 10.37 -11.05
CA GLN A 114 10.58 11.19 -11.76
C GLN A 114 9.65 10.37 -12.70
N LYS A 115 10.03 9.11 -13.02
CA LYS A 115 9.26 8.21 -13.89
C LYS A 115 8.37 7.27 -13.09
N ALA A 116 7.58 7.81 -12.16
CA ALA A 116 6.68 7.01 -11.37
C ALA A 116 5.60 6.36 -12.25
N HIS A 117 5.53 5.02 -12.22
CA HIS A 117 4.42 4.29 -12.84
C HIS A 117 3.10 4.57 -12.08
N LEU A 118 1.96 4.24 -12.69
CA LEU A 118 0.63 4.59 -12.17
C LEU A 118 0.41 4.27 -10.68
N LEU A 119 0.95 3.16 -10.17
CA LEU A 119 0.81 2.77 -8.75
C LEU A 119 1.61 3.66 -7.80
N ALA A 120 2.72 4.24 -8.26
CA ALA A 120 3.59 5.10 -7.46
C ALA A 120 3.36 6.60 -7.73
N ALA A 121 2.62 6.92 -8.78
CA ALA A 121 2.27 8.30 -9.12
C ALA A 121 1.33 8.89 -8.07
N GLN A 122 1.47 10.20 -7.81
CA GLN A 122 0.67 10.93 -6.82
C GLN A 122 0.10 12.21 -7.44
N GLY A 123 -0.96 12.71 -6.84
CA GLY A 123 -1.58 13.99 -7.21
C GLY A 123 -1.93 14.10 -8.68
N ASP A 124 -1.54 15.22 -9.32
CA ASP A 124 -1.87 15.50 -10.71
C ASP A 124 -1.18 14.57 -11.71
N THR A 125 0.01 14.05 -11.38
CA THR A 125 0.68 13.05 -12.22
C THR A 125 -0.15 11.78 -12.30
N TRP A 126 -0.68 11.29 -11.17
CA TRP A 126 -1.59 10.14 -11.14
C TRP A 126 -2.88 10.43 -11.92
N ARG A 127 -3.49 11.60 -11.74
CA ARG A 127 -4.72 11.99 -12.46
C ARG A 127 -4.50 11.95 -13.97
N ARG A 128 -3.41 12.54 -14.45
CA ARG A 128 -3.06 12.56 -15.87
C ARG A 128 -2.84 11.15 -16.41
N GLN A 129 -2.03 10.34 -15.73
CA GLN A 129 -1.78 8.97 -16.16
C GLN A 129 -3.06 8.12 -16.14
N ARG A 130 -3.89 8.26 -15.12
CA ARG A 130 -5.17 7.56 -15.03
C ARG A 130 -6.13 7.94 -16.13
N HIS A 131 -6.20 9.24 -16.47
CA HIS A 131 -7.02 9.73 -17.57
C HIS A 131 -6.61 9.14 -18.92
N VAL A 132 -5.32 9.04 -19.19
CA VAL A 132 -4.76 8.44 -20.41
C VAL A 132 -5.05 6.94 -20.48
N ILE A 133 -4.94 6.22 -19.36
CA ILE A 133 -5.09 4.76 -19.33
C ILE A 133 -6.57 4.32 -19.30
N ASN A 134 -7.47 5.10 -18.69
CA ASN A 134 -8.87 4.70 -18.54
C ASN A 134 -9.56 4.26 -19.86
N PRO A 135 -9.40 4.94 -20.99
CA PRO A 135 -10.03 4.54 -22.26
C PRO A 135 -9.61 3.15 -22.76
N THR A 136 -8.40 2.67 -22.37
CA THR A 136 -7.95 1.31 -22.76
C THR A 136 -8.73 0.21 -22.07
N PHE A 137 -9.37 0.51 -20.93
CA PHE A 137 -10.24 -0.40 -20.18
C PHE A 137 -11.73 -0.17 -20.45
N SER A 138 -12.09 0.47 -21.57
CA SER A 138 -13.49 0.62 -21.96
C SER A 138 -14.12 -0.74 -22.27
N THR A 139 -15.44 -0.85 -22.03
CA THR A 139 -16.21 -2.09 -22.26
C THR A 139 -16.04 -2.61 -23.71
N GLY A 140 -15.97 -1.70 -24.68
CA GLY A 140 -15.73 -2.07 -26.08
C GLY A 140 -14.37 -2.75 -26.29
N LYS A 141 -13.31 -2.15 -25.74
CA LYS A 141 -11.96 -2.72 -25.84
C LYS A 141 -11.81 -4.03 -25.07
N LEU A 142 -12.41 -4.13 -23.87
CA LEU A 142 -12.42 -5.38 -23.10
C LEU A 142 -13.15 -6.51 -23.85
N LYS A 143 -14.25 -6.20 -24.56
CA LYS A 143 -14.92 -7.19 -25.43
C LYS A 143 -14.04 -7.64 -26.60
N GLN A 144 -13.24 -6.75 -27.18
CA GLN A 144 -12.29 -7.10 -28.25
C GLN A 144 -11.16 -8.00 -27.75
N MET A 145 -10.78 -7.91 -26.49
CA MET A 145 -9.77 -8.80 -25.88
C MET A 145 -10.29 -10.23 -25.64
N SER A 146 -11.59 -10.41 -25.44
CA SER A 146 -12.16 -11.73 -25.12
C SER A 146 -11.80 -12.84 -26.13
N PRO A 147 -11.94 -12.65 -27.44
CA PRO A 147 -11.52 -13.67 -28.43
C PRO A 147 -10.02 -13.95 -28.39
N LEU A 148 -9.17 -12.93 -28.18
CA LEU A 148 -7.71 -13.11 -28.07
C LEU A 148 -7.32 -13.96 -26.86
N VAL A 149 -7.91 -13.68 -25.70
CA VAL A 149 -7.72 -14.47 -24.48
C VAL A 149 -8.20 -15.93 -24.70
N ASN A 150 -9.34 -16.12 -25.36
CA ASN A 150 -9.85 -17.45 -25.68
C ASN A 150 -8.89 -18.22 -26.60
N GLN A 151 -8.27 -17.54 -27.57
CA GLN A 151 -7.25 -18.14 -28.44
C GLN A 151 -6.03 -18.63 -27.65
N CYS A 152 -5.53 -17.81 -26.70
CA CYS A 152 -4.45 -18.21 -25.79
C CYS A 152 -4.85 -19.42 -24.93
N ILE A 153 -6.09 -19.44 -24.44
CA ILE A 153 -6.62 -20.56 -23.63
C ILE A 153 -6.70 -21.83 -24.48
N GLN A 154 -7.20 -21.77 -25.71
CA GLN A 154 -7.24 -22.94 -26.59
C GLN A 154 -5.85 -23.49 -26.90
N SER A 155 -4.90 -22.60 -27.20
CA SER A 155 -3.50 -23.00 -27.39
C SER A 155 -2.91 -23.66 -26.15
N LEU A 156 -3.24 -23.16 -24.96
CA LEU A 156 -2.85 -23.78 -23.69
C LEU A 156 -3.47 -25.17 -23.53
N MET A 157 -4.77 -25.31 -23.78
CA MET A 157 -5.48 -26.58 -23.64
C MET A 157 -4.91 -27.65 -24.57
N ASN A 158 -4.58 -27.28 -25.82
CA ASN A 158 -3.93 -28.19 -26.77
C ASN A 158 -2.58 -28.68 -26.24
N LYS A 159 -1.73 -27.76 -25.76
CA LYS A 159 -0.42 -28.11 -25.15
C LYS A 159 -0.56 -28.98 -23.90
N LEU A 160 -1.63 -28.81 -23.11
CA LEU A 160 -1.91 -29.66 -21.96
C LEU A 160 -2.33 -31.06 -22.36
N ALA A 161 -3.15 -31.19 -23.41
CA ALA A 161 -3.60 -32.48 -23.92
C ALA A 161 -2.46 -33.35 -24.50
N GLU A 162 -1.38 -32.72 -24.99
CA GLU A 162 -0.19 -33.40 -25.48
C GLU A 162 0.73 -33.92 -24.39
N LYS A 163 0.57 -33.46 -23.15
CA LYS A 163 1.42 -33.86 -22.03
C LYS A 163 0.84 -35.06 -21.29
N ASN A 164 1.59 -36.15 -21.28
CA ASN A 164 1.28 -37.42 -20.60
C ASN A 164 2.03 -37.59 -19.26
N GLU A 165 2.92 -36.67 -18.90
CA GLU A 165 3.76 -36.75 -17.69
C GLU A 165 3.42 -35.62 -16.70
N GLU A 166 3.79 -35.82 -15.45
CA GLU A 166 3.70 -34.76 -14.43
C GLU A 166 4.58 -33.57 -14.81
N PHE A 167 4.03 -32.39 -14.77
CA PHE A 167 4.72 -31.15 -15.12
C PHE A 167 4.35 -29.99 -14.19
N ASN A 168 5.22 -28.98 -14.13
CA ASN A 168 4.95 -27.77 -13.37
C ASN A 168 3.97 -26.87 -14.14
N ILE A 169 2.71 -26.85 -13.69
CA ILE A 169 1.65 -26.03 -14.29
C ILE A 169 1.92 -24.53 -14.21
N TYR A 170 2.74 -24.09 -13.25
CA TYR A 170 3.08 -22.68 -13.05
C TYR A 170 3.79 -22.06 -14.26
N ASP A 171 4.69 -22.82 -14.90
CA ASP A 171 5.43 -22.33 -16.07
C ASP A 171 4.50 -22.17 -17.28
N ILE A 172 3.48 -23.00 -17.36
CA ILE A 172 2.47 -22.92 -18.41
C ILE A 172 1.57 -21.70 -18.21
N TYR A 173 1.13 -21.44 -16.99
CA TYR A 173 0.35 -20.23 -16.67
C TYR A 173 1.14 -18.93 -16.86
N LYS A 174 2.43 -18.92 -16.59
CA LYS A 174 3.29 -17.77 -16.91
C LYS A 174 3.28 -17.46 -18.41
N ARG A 175 3.40 -18.49 -19.24
CA ARG A 175 3.35 -18.32 -20.71
C ARG A 175 1.98 -17.81 -21.16
N LEU A 176 0.88 -18.39 -20.66
CA LEU A 176 -0.47 -17.91 -20.95
C LEU A 176 -0.65 -16.42 -20.65
N THR A 177 -0.19 -15.97 -19.48
CA THR A 177 -0.28 -14.54 -19.09
C THR A 177 0.57 -13.66 -20.01
N MET A 178 1.75 -14.10 -20.38
CA MET A 178 2.62 -13.36 -21.33
C MET A 178 2.01 -13.31 -22.73
N ASP A 179 1.52 -14.43 -23.26
CA ASP A 179 0.90 -14.51 -24.58
C ASP A 179 -0.33 -13.60 -24.66
N ALA A 180 -1.20 -13.62 -23.62
CA ALA A 180 -2.36 -12.75 -23.54
C ALA A 180 -2.00 -11.26 -23.50
N ILE A 181 -0.92 -10.87 -22.81
CA ILE A 181 -0.45 -9.48 -22.77
C ILE A 181 0.17 -9.07 -24.10
N CYS A 182 1.01 -9.91 -24.71
CA CYS A 182 1.67 -9.62 -25.97
C CYS A 182 0.68 -9.44 -27.12
N MET A 183 -0.34 -10.31 -27.23
CA MET A 183 -1.39 -10.18 -28.26
C MET A 183 -2.26 -8.92 -28.10
N TYR A 184 -2.24 -8.29 -26.92
CA TYR A 184 -2.98 -7.04 -26.71
C TYR A 184 -2.18 -5.79 -27.11
N ILE A 185 -0.86 -5.90 -27.15
CA ILE A 185 0.03 -4.75 -27.44
C ILE A 185 0.23 -4.58 -28.95
N GLU A 186 0.04 -5.63 -29.74
CA GLU A 186 0.00 -5.58 -31.21
C GLU A 186 -1.35 -5.01 -31.71
#